data_45cf45a8f0fd7ea06462e2832a4efaa5
#
_entry.id   45cf45a8f0fd7ea06462e2832a4efaa5
#
_cell.length_a   1.000
_cell.length_b   1.000
_cell.length_c   1.000
_cell.angle_alpha   90.00
_cell.angle_beta   90.00
_cell.angle_gamma   90.00
#
_symmetry.space_group_name_H-M   'P 1'
#
loop_
_entity.id
_entity.type
_entity.pdbx_description
1 polymer ?
#
loop_
_entity_poly.entity_id
_entity_poly.type
_entity_poly.pdbx_seq_one_letter_code
_entity_poly.pdbx_strand_id
1 'polypeptide(L)'
;MTKGTPDPYDPKDPRFPLLVSYAYLRGCDEDERDYLLNQARQDGFELLLDSGAFSVANTGHVISLAEYNAFLKRNSRAFFRYIALDVLGDPAATDRNLKVMLDEGLKPSPVHVSGDNGERMDELFELSDLVF
;
A
#
# COMPACT_ATOMS: atom_id res chain seq x y z
N MET A 1 22.46 12.88 -21.15
CA MET A 1 22.89 11.80 -20.26
C MET A 1 21.68 11.21 -19.56
N THR A 2 21.36 10.01 -19.90
CA THR A 2 20.27 9.31 -19.22
C THR A 2 20.72 8.92 -17.82
N LYS A 3 20.08 9.49 -16.83
CA LYS A 3 20.20 8.93 -15.48
C LYS A 3 19.55 7.57 -15.50
N GLY A 4 20.23 6.56 -14.99
CA GLY A 4 19.61 5.29 -14.68
C GLY A 4 18.46 5.48 -13.69
N THR A 5 17.70 4.43 -13.42
CA THR A 5 16.65 4.46 -12.39
C THR A 5 17.30 4.87 -11.07
N PRO A 6 16.85 5.97 -10.43
CA PRO A 6 17.42 6.39 -9.16
C PRO A 6 17.25 5.31 -8.09
N ASP A 7 18.27 5.14 -7.25
CA ASP A 7 18.17 4.27 -6.08
C ASP A 7 17.30 4.98 -5.04
N PRO A 8 16.17 4.40 -4.61
CA PRO A 8 15.29 5.02 -3.62
C PRO A 8 15.99 5.24 -2.27
N TYR A 9 17.10 4.55 -2.04
CA TYR A 9 17.86 4.66 -0.79
C TYR A 9 19.10 5.53 -0.92
N ASP A 10 19.35 6.12 -2.10
CA ASP A 10 20.50 6.99 -2.30
C ASP A 10 20.23 8.37 -1.68
N PRO A 11 20.97 8.78 -0.63
CA PRO A 11 20.76 10.09 -0.02
C PRO A 11 21.13 11.27 -0.93
N LYS A 12 21.85 11.01 -2.03
CA LYS A 12 22.19 12.02 -3.03
C LYS A 12 21.09 12.24 -4.05
N ASP A 13 20.10 11.35 -4.08
CA ASP A 13 18.98 11.43 -5.01
C ASP A 13 17.67 11.21 -4.24
N PRO A 14 17.31 12.16 -3.38
CA PRO A 14 16.11 12.01 -2.55
C PRO A 14 14.86 11.98 -3.42
N ARG A 15 13.91 11.12 -3.04
CA ARG A 15 12.65 10.96 -3.74
C ARG A 15 11.52 11.56 -2.94
N PHE A 16 10.50 12.04 -3.65
CA PHE A 16 9.28 12.53 -3.05
C PHE A 16 8.28 11.39 -2.89
N PRO A 17 7.68 11.22 -1.69
CA PRO A 17 6.64 10.22 -1.52
C PRO A 17 5.37 10.62 -2.27
N LEU A 18 4.75 9.65 -2.92
CA LEU A 18 3.48 9.84 -3.62
C LEU A 18 2.55 8.70 -3.23
N LEU A 19 1.40 9.06 -2.64
CA LEU A 19 0.38 8.09 -2.28
C LEU A 19 -0.50 7.79 -3.49
N VAL A 20 -0.61 6.52 -3.84
CA VAL A 20 -1.42 6.03 -4.96
C VAL A 20 -2.46 5.07 -4.41
N SER A 21 -3.70 5.20 -4.86
CA SER A 21 -4.79 4.33 -4.40
C SER A 21 -4.99 3.13 -5.32
N TYR A 22 -5.04 1.94 -4.74
CA TYR A 22 -5.40 0.74 -5.47
C TYR A 22 -6.82 0.84 -6.07
N ALA A 23 -7.74 1.50 -5.37
CA ALA A 23 -9.09 1.71 -5.88
C ALA A 23 -9.09 2.41 -7.24
N TYR A 24 -8.13 3.31 -7.47
CA TYR A 24 -7.94 3.94 -8.76
C TYR A 24 -7.26 2.99 -9.76
N LEU A 25 -6.18 2.36 -9.34
CA LEU A 25 -5.35 1.52 -10.23
C LEU A 25 -6.11 0.31 -10.78
N ARG A 26 -7.03 -0.25 -10.00
CA ARG A 26 -7.82 -1.41 -10.46
C ARG A 26 -8.74 -1.08 -11.64
N GLY A 27 -9.06 0.21 -11.82
CA GLY A 27 -9.88 0.69 -12.95
C GLY A 27 -9.08 0.94 -14.22
N CYS A 28 -7.75 0.92 -14.15
CA CYS A 28 -6.86 1.08 -15.29
C CYS A 28 -6.60 -0.27 -15.95
N ASP A 29 -6.41 -0.28 -17.27
CA ASP A 29 -5.89 -1.49 -17.91
C ASP A 29 -4.42 -1.70 -17.49
N GLU A 30 -3.91 -2.92 -17.71
CA GLU A 30 -2.59 -3.31 -17.23
C GLU A 30 -1.47 -2.46 -17.85
N ASP A 31 -1.55 -2.19 -19.14
CA ASP A 31 -0.53 -1.39 -19.83
C ASP A 31 -0.53 0.06 -19.37
N GLU A 32 -1.71 0.65 -19.21
CA GLU A 32 -1.87 2.01 -18.70
C GLU A 32 -1.33 2.12 -17.28
N ARG A 33 -1.67 1.18 -16.43
CA ARG A 33 -1.19 1.13 -15.05
C ARG A 33 0.33 1.04 -14.99
N ASP A 34 0.92 0.12 -15.74
CA ASP A 34 2.37 -0.08 -15.76
C ASP A 34 3.09 1.15 -16.26
N TYR A 35 2.53 1.81 -17.28
CA TYR A 35 3.08 3.05 -17.81
C TYR A 35 3.07 4.15 -16.73
N LEU A 36 1.96 4.35 -16.05
CA LEU A 36 1.82 5.38 -15.01
C LEU A 36 2.79 5.16 -13.85
N LEU A 37 2.88 3.91 -13.36
CA LEU A 37 3.77 3.58 -12.24
C LEU A 37 5.24 3.75 -12.62
N ASN A 38 5.62 3.30 -13.79
CA ASN A 38 7.00 3.45 -14.28
C ASN A 38 7.36 4.91 -14.49
N GLN A 39 6.45 5.70 -15.07
CA GLN A 39 6.68 7.13 -15.30
C GLN A 39 6.86 7.87 -13.98
N ALA A 40 6.02 7.60 -12.99
CA ALA A 40 6.12 8.23 -11.68
C ALA A 40 7.48 7.93 -11.02
N ARG A 41 7.92 6.68 -11.10
CA ARG A 41 9.22 6.28 -10.54
C ARG A 41 10.39 6.95 -11.26
N GLN A 42 10.32 7.06 -12.58
CA GLN A 42 11.34 7.77 -13.37
C GLN A 42 11.39 9.26 -13.04
N ASP A 43 10.26 9.86 -12.73
CA ASP A 43 10.15 11.26 -12.34
C ASP A 43 10.60 11.53 -10.89
N GLY A 44 11.06 10.52 -10.17
CA GLY A 44 11.64 10.68 -8.84
C GLY A 44 10.65 10.49 -7.70
N PHE A 45 9.50 9.88 -7.94
CA PHE A 45 8.53 9.59 -6.88
C PHE A 45 8.78 8.23 -6.23
N GLU A 46 8.65 8.20 -4.92
CA GLU A 46 8.64 7.00 -4.11
C GLU A 46 7.18 6.63 -3.84
N LEU A 47 6.73 5.52 -4.42
CA LEU A 47 5.31 5.20 -4.43
C LEU A 47 4.89 4.47 -3.16
N LEU A 48 3.84 5.00 -2.53
CA LEU A 48 3.14 4.37 -1.42
C LEU A 48 1.76 3.94 -1.91
N LEU A 49 1.42 2.68 -1.74
CA LEU A 49 0.11 2.18 -2.17
C LEU A 49 -0.86 2.16 -0.99
N ASP A 50 -1.94 2.92 -1.11
CA ASP A 50 -3.10 2.81 -0.24
C ASP A 50 -4.12 1.86 -0.86
N SER A 51 -4.85 1.12 -0.03
CA SER A 51 -5.89 0.21 -0.53
C SER A 51 -7.05 0.97 -1.20
N GLY A 52 -7.36 2.16 -0.72
CA GLY A 52 -8.52 2.92 -1.17
C GLY A 52 -9.82 2.49 -0.50
N ALA A 53 -9.74 1.74 0.60
CA ALA A 53 -10.93 1.29 1.33
C ALA A 53 -11.85 2.44 1.73
N PHE A 54 -11.26 3.58 2.13
CA PHE A 54 -12.04 4.78 2.47
C PHE A 54 -12.80 5.31 1.25
N SER A 55 -12.16 5.38 0.11
CA SER A 55 -12.78 5.89 -1.11
C SER A 55 -13.94 5.03 -1.58
N VAL A 56 -13.79 3.71 -1.52
CA VAL A 56 -14.84 2.78 -1.98
C VAL A 56 -15.99 2.63 -0.99
N ALA A 57 -15.77 2.91 0.29
CA ALA A 57 -16.83 2.86 1.30
C ALA A 57 -17.99 3.80 0.95
N ASN A 58 -17.70 4.91 0.26
CA ASN A 58 -18.70 5.89 -0.15
C ASN A 58 -19.35 5.57 -1.49
N THR A 59 -18.84 4.62 -2.25
CA THR A 59 -19.35 4.27 -3.59
C THR A 59 -20.04 2.92 -3.64
N GLY A 60 -19.99 2.15 -2.55
CA GLY A 60 -20.55 0.80 -2.50
C GLY A 60 -19.70 -0.26 -3.21
N HIS A 61 -18.57 0.11 -3.80
CA HIS A 61 -17.66 -0.84 -4.44
C HIS A 61 -16.62 -1.32 -3.43
N VAL A 62 -16.73 -2.58 -3.02
CA VAL A 62 -15.84 -3.16 -2.02
C VAL A 62 -14.58 -3.71 -2.70
N ILE A 63 -13.43 -3.51 -2.07
CA ILE A 63 -12.19 -4.14 -2.47
C ILE A 63 -12.07 -5.46 -1.68
N SER A 64 -11.97 -6.57 -2.40
CA SER A 64 -11.75 -7.86 -1.74
C SER A 64 -10.28 -8.03 -1.36
N LEU A 65 -10.04 -8.71 -0.24
CA LEU A 65 -8.68 -9.02 0.17
C LEU A 65 -7.97 -9.88 -0.87
N ALA A 66 -8.68 -10.82 -1.50
CA ALA A 66 -8.11 -11.70 -2.52
C ALA A 66 -7.62 -10.92 -3.73
N GLU A 67 -8.39 -9.94 -4.23
CA GLU A 67 -7.96 -9.12 -5.37
C GLU A 67 -6.77 -8.23 -5.01
N TYR A 68 -6.78 -7.63 -3.82
CA TYR A 68 -5.70 -6.77 -3.35
C TYR A 68 -4.40 -7.57 -3.19
N ASN A 69 -4.47 -8.73 -2.55
CA ASN A 69 -3.31 -9.61 -2.38
C ASN A 69 -2.76 -10.10 -3.72
N ALA A 70 -3.62 -10.45 -4.65
CA ALA A 70 -3.20 -10.88 -5.99
C ALA A 70 -2.46 -9.76 -6.73
N PHE A 71 -2.97 -8.53 -6.63
CA PHE A 71 -2.30 -7.37 -7.21
C PHE A 71 -0.91 -7.15 -6.59
N LEU A 72 -0.82 -7.20 -5.26
CA LEU A 72 0.44 -6.99 -4.54
C LEU A 72 1.47 -8.06 -4.86
N LYS A 73 1.06 -9.32 -4.99
CA LYS A 73 1.98 -10.41 -5.35
C LYS A 73 2.65 -10.18 -6.70
N ARG A 74 1.97 -9.52 -7.63
CA ARG A 74 2.51 -9.20 -8.95
C ARG A 74 3.26 -7.89 -9.00
N ASN A 75 2.88 -6.90 -8.18
CA ASN A 75 3.28 -5.52 -8.36
C ASN A 75 3.94 -4.88 -7.14
N SER A 76 4.16 -5.61 -6.04
CA SER A 76 4.70 -5.03 -4.80
C SER A 76 6.04 -4.32 -5.00
N ARG A 77 6.85 -4.77 -5.96
CA ARG A 77 8.15 -4.17 -6.24
C ARG A 77 8.06 -2.73 -6.80
N ALA A 78 6.90 -2.34 -7.30
CA ALA A 78 6.68 -0.98 -7.78
C ALA A 78 6.52 0.03 -6.63
N PHE A 79 6.28 -0.46 -5.41
CA PHE A 79 5.95 0.38 -4.26
C PHE A 79 7.01 0.26 -3.18
N PHE A 80 7.39 1.42 -2.63
CA PHE A 80 8.26 1.48 -1.46
C PHE A 80 7.57 0.87 -0.24
N ARG A 81 6.30 1.22 -0.07
CA ARG A 81 5.41 0.68 0.96
C ARG A 81 4.04 0.44 0.38
N TYR A 82 3.32 -0.51 0.94
CA TYR A 82 1.90 -0.70 0.66
C TYR A 82 1.17 -0.92 1.98
N ILE A 83 -0.01 -0.34 2.07
CA ILE A 83 -0.80 -0.31 3.29
C ILE A 83 -1.69 -1.56 3.35
N ALA A 84 -1.82 -2.16 4.52
CA ALA A 84 -2.72 -3.28 4.73
C ALA A 84 -4.17 -2.89 4.39
N LEU A 85 -4.95 -3.85 3.93
CA LEU A 85 -6.36 -3.60 3.65
C LEU A 85 -7.13 -3.46 4.97
N ASP A 86 -7.51 -2.24 5.29
CA ASP A 86 -8.27 -1.93 6.48
C ASP A 86 -9.78 -1.99 6.23
N VAL A 87 -10.53 -2.21 7.29
CA VAL A 87 -11.98 -2.13 7.30
C VAL A 87 -12.36 -0.99 8.23
N LEU A 88 -13.01 0.03 7.67
CA LEU A 88 -13.33 1.25 8.41
C LEU A 88 -14.18 0.94 9.64
N GLY A 89 -13.72 1.42 10.80
CA GLY A 89 -14.43 1.26 12.06
C GLY A 89 -14.46 -0.17 12.60
N ASP A 90 -13.68 -1.09 12.02
CA ASP A 90 -13.65 -2.50 12.45
C ASP A 90 -12.21 -2.97 12.65
N PRO A 91 -11.66 -2.76 13.86
CA PRO A 91 -10.28 -3.19 14.16
C PRO A 91 -10.07 -4.70 14.02
N ALA A 92 -11.07 -5.50 14.40
CA ALA A 92 -10.95 -6.95 14.33
C ALA A 92 -10.87 -7.46 12.89
N ALA A 93 -11.69 -6.91 11.98
CA ALA A 93 -11.64 -7.26 10.57
C ALA A 93 -10.33 -6.79 9.92
N THR A 94 -9.86 -5.62 10.29
CA THR A 94 -8.57 -5.09 9.83
C THR A 94 -7.42 -6.00 10.26
N ASP A 95 -7.44 -6.50 11.49
CA ASP A 95 -6.46 -7.45 12.00
C ASP A 95 -6.49 -8.77 11.24
N ARG A 96 -7.68 -9.29 10.97
CA ARG A 96 -7.81 -10.53 10.19
C ARG A 96 -7.20 -10.37 8.81
N ASN A 97 -7.44 -9.24 8.15
CA ASN A 97 -6.85 -8.95 6.85
C ASN A 97 -5.33 -8.87 6.92
N LEU A 98 -4.79 -8.17 7.91
CA LEU A 98 -3.35 -8.07 8.12
C LEU A 98 -2.73 -9.46 8.31
N LYS A 99 -3.34 -10.29 9.14
CA LYS A 99 -2.84 -11.64 9.39
C LYS A 99 -2.81 -12.48 8.12
N VAL A 100 -3.87 -12.45 7.32
CA VAL A 100 -3.93 -13.18 6.05
C VAL A 100 -2.83 -12.69 5.10
N MET A 101 -2.64 -11.36 5.00
CA MET A 101 -1.59 -10.80 4.14
C MET A 101 -0.20 -11.28 4.56
N LEU A 102 0.09 -11.26 5.86
CA LEU A 102 1.36 -11.76 6.40
C LEU A 102 1.54 -13.27 6.14
N ASP A 103 0.49 -14.05 6.35
CA ASP A 103 0.52 -15.49 6.11
C ASP A 103 0.76 -15.83 4.64
N GLU A 104 0.35 -14.97 3.72
CA GLU A 104 0.59 -15.12 2.29
C GLU A 104 1.97 -14.61 1.84
N GLY A 105 2.81 -14.18 2.78
CA GLY A 105 4.18 -13.73 2.50
C GLY A 105 4.31 -12.26 2.13
N LEU A 106 3.23 -11.49 2.25
CA LEU A 106 3.26 -10.04 2.03
C LEU A 106 3.77 -9.33 3.28
N LYS A 107 4.27 -8.11 3.11
CA LYS A 107 4.80 -7.29 4.20
C LYS A 107 4.14 -5.91 4.21
N PRO A 108 2.82 -5.84 4.41
CA PRO A 108 2.13 -4.56 4.39
C PRO A 108 2.46 -3.73 5.63
N SER A 109 2.39 -2.41 5.47
CA SER A 109 2.39 -1.52 6.63
C SER A 109 1.02 -1.59 7.30
N PRO A 110 0.97 -1.85 8.62
CA PRO A 110 -0.30 -1.97 9.31
C PRO A 110 -1.01 -0.62 9.47
N VAL A 111 -2.31 -0.70 9.74
CA VAL A 111 -3.17 0.46 9.99
C VAL A 111 -3.64 0.42 11.43
N HIS A 112 -3.52 1.53 12.14
CA HIS A 112 -4.15 1.72 13.45
C HIS A 112 -5.56 2.26 13.24
N VAL A 113 -6.56 1.46 13.55
CA VAL A 113 -7.96 1.81 13.35
C VAL A 113 -8.52 2.50 14.58
N SER A 114 -9.36 3.50 14.38
CA SER A 114 -10.06 4.18 15.48
C SER A 114 -10.83 3.17 16.33
N GLY A 115 -10.61 3.23 17.64
CA GLY A 115 -11.16 2.27 18.60
C GLY A 115 -10.15 1.26 19.13
N ASP A 116 -8.98 1.15 18.51
CA ASP A 116 -7.87 0.35 19.06
C ASP A 116 -7.28 1.06 20.29
N ASN A 117 -6.73 0.28 21.21
CA ASN A 117 -6.04 0.82 22.40
C ASN A 117 -4.55 1.07 22.10
N GLY A 118 -3.86 1.73 23.08
CA GLY A 118 -2.43 2.06 22.92
C GLY A 118 -1.51 0.85 22.87
N GLU A 119 -1.88 -0.26 23.51
CA GLU A 119 -1.12 -1.51 23.44
C GLU A 119 -1.11 -2.06 22.01
N ARG A 120 -2.21 -1.89 21.29
CA ARG A 120 -2.31 -2.32 19.90
C ARG A 120 -1.32 -1.55 19.01
N MET A 121 -1.12 -0.27 19.26
CA MET A 121 -0.14 0.53 18.52
C MET A 121 1.26 -0.04 18.70
N ASP A 122 1.64 -0.42 19.92
CA ASP A 122 2.95 -1.00 20.20
C ASP A 122 3.13 -2.33 19.46
N GLU A 123 2.11 -3.19 19.44
CA GLU A 123 2.12 -4.44 18.70
C GLU A 123 2.33 -4.21 17.20
N LEU A 124 1.66 -3.21 16.64
CA LEU A 124 1.80 -2.89 15.22
C LEU A 124 3.21 -2.40 14.88
N PHE A 125 3.83 -1.62 15.76
CA PHE A 125 5.22 -1.17 15.55
C PHE A 125 6.24 -2.31 15.69
N GLU A 126 5.91 -3.41 16.35
CA GLU A 126 6.73 -4.62 16.33
C GLU A 126 6.71 -5.31 14.96
N LEU A 127 5.62 -5.15 14.22
CA LEU A 127 5.45 -5.76 12.88
C LEU A 127 6.04 -4.90 11.77
N SER A 128 6.13 -3.60 11.96
CA SER A 128 6.59 -2.67 10.92
C SER A 128 7.14 -1.40 11.54
N ASP A 129 8.13 -0.81 10.89
CA ASP A 129 8.67 0.50 11.25
C ASP A 129 7.74 1.65 10.86
N LEU A 130 6.70 1.38 10.08
CA LEU A 130 5.74 2.37 9.61
C LEU A 130 4.32 1.85 9.79
N VAL A 131 3.52 2.60 10.57
CA VAL A 131 2.10 2.30 10.84
C VAL A 131 1.28 3.51 10.38
N PHE A 132 0.18 3.23 9.71
CA PHE A 132 -0.74 4.27 9.22
C PHE A 132 -1.98 4.44 10.07
#